data_6db6d66ad35a68a26cee8f34b7f9e8bf
#
_entry.id   6db6d66ad35a68a26cee8f34b7f9e8bf
#
_cell.length_a   1.000
_cell.length_b   1.000
_cell.length_c   1.000
_cell.angle_alpha   90.00
_cell.angle_beta   90.00
_cell.angle_gamma   90.00
#
_symmetry.space_group_name_H-M   'P 1'
#
loop_
_entity.id
_entity.type
_entity.pdbx_description
1 polymer ?
#
loop_
_entity_poly.entity_id
_entity_poly.type
_entity_poly.pdbx_seq_one_letter_code
_entity_poly.pdbx_strand_id
1 'polypeptide(L)'
;FKLRYHTLENQSKQLTSSLWGLGGVRAQPIAHQLHIAREVADRIAPRVLLADEVGLGKTIEAGLVIHRQLLSGRAKRVLILVPENLQHQWLVEMRRRFNLQVALFDDERFIESDATNPFEDTQLALVSLDWLKDDERAQDAAFAAGWDLLVVDEAHHLVWHPENASAEYKLVEQLAEVTPGVLLLTATPEQLGQESHFARLRLLDPNRFHDLEAFRAESASYQPVARAVQELLDEGRLSQEAHQTIHDFLGAEGEALLAAATDGDIEASSRLIRELLDRHGTGRLLFRNTRAA
;
A
#
# COMPACT_ATOMS: atom_id res chain seq x y z
N PHE A 1 32.24 -19.50 23.94
CA PHE A 1 31.69 -20.26 22.79
C PHE A 1 30.18 -20.39 22.89
N LYS A 2 29.58 -20.88 23.96
CA LYS A 2 28.12 -21.03 24.13
C LYS A 2 27.34 -19.74 23.92
N LEU A 3 27.77 -18.62 24.49
CA LEU A 3 27.10 -17.34 24.35
C LEU A 3 27.03 -16.92 22.85
N ARG A 4 28.17 -17.01 22.16
CA ARG A 4 28.24 -16.68 20.72
C ARG A 4 27.35 -17.61 19.88
N TYR A 5 27.32 -18.89 20.17
CA TYR A 5 26.44 -19.85 19.49
C TYR A 5 24.97 -19.52 19.71
N HIS A 6 24.53 -19.27 20.94
CA HIS A 6 23.15 -18.89 21.23
C HIS A 6 22.78 -17.54 20.63
N THR A 7 23.73 -16.59 20.58
CA THR A 7 23.49 -15.31 19.91
C THR A 7 23.23 -15.52 18.40
N LEU A 8 24.06 -16.30 17.72
CA LEU A 8 23.92 -16.61 16.30
C LEU A 8 22.64 -17.42 16.02
N GLU A 9 22.33 -18.40 16.88
CA GLU A 9 21.10 -19.19 16.77
C GLU A 9 19.85 -18.30 16.93
N ASN A 10 19.83 -17.42 17.93
CA ASN A 10 18.73 -16.49 18.14
C ASN A 10 18.62 -15.47 17.00
N GLN A 11 19.75 -14.98 16.50
CA GLN A 11 19.80 -14.10 15.35
C GLN A 11 19.26 -14.78 14.10
N SER A 12 19.63 -16.04 13.86
CA SER A 12 19.08 -16.83 12.74
C SER A 12 17.57 -17.04 12.88
N LYS A 13 17.09 -17.40 14.09
CA LYS A 13 15.66 -17.54 14.38
C LYS A 13 14.89 -16.23 14.17
N GLN A 14 15.48 -15.11 14.56
CA GLN A 14 14.88 -13.79 14.33
C GLN A 14 14.81 -13.45 12.82
N LEU A 15 15.90 -13.66 12.08
CA LEU A 15 15.97 -13.41 10.64
C LEU A 15 15.00 -14.25 9.82
N THR A 16 14.73 -15.48 10.25
CA THR A 16 13.78 -16.39 9.58
C THR A 16 12.34 -16.23 10.09
N SER A 17 12.12 -15.45 11.14
CA SER A 17 10.78 -15.21 11.68
C SER A 17 9.94 -14.38 10.70
N SER A 18 8.67 -14.76 10.55
CA SER A 18 7.67 -13.95 9.82
C SER A 18 7.42 -12.56 10.45
N LEU A 19 7.85 -12.37 11.70
CA LEU A 19 7.77 -11.11 12.45
C LEU A 19 9.10 -10.33 12.44
N TRP A 20 10.08 -10.75 11.64
CA TRP A 20 11.34 -10.02 11.50
C TRP A 20 11.11 -8.59 11.01
N GLY A 21 11.70 -7.63 11.72
CA GLY A 21 11.51 -6.20 11.44
C GLY A 21 10.24 -5.59 12.04
N LEU A 22 9.37 -6.40 12.65
CA LEU A 22 8.22 -5.92 13.43
C LEU A 22 8.54 -5.90 14.93
N GLY A 23 9.54 -6.68 15.37
CA GLY A 23 10.08 -6.61 16.73
C GLY A 23 10.95 -5.36 16.92
N GLY A 24 10.79 -4.68 18.07
CA GLY A 24 11.55 -3.45 18.38
C GLY A 24 10.82 -2.15 18.03
N VAL A 25 9.71 -2.23 17.32
CA VAL A 25 8.80 -1.11 17.08
C VAL A 25 8.09 -0.75 18.40
N ARG A 26 8.10 0.54 18.76
CA ARG A 26 7.42 1.07 19.97
C ARG A 26 5.96 1.40 19.70
N ALA A 27 5.31 0.63 18.87
CA ALA A 27 3.88 0.67 18.60
C ALA A 27 3.24 -0.59 19.18
N GLN A 28 1.95 -0.54 19.48
CA GLN A 28 1.13 -1.72 19.75
C GLN A 28 0.30 -2.00 18.50
N PRO A 29 0.85 -2.72 17.51
CA PRO A 29 0.12 -2.98 16.27
C PRO A 29 -1.07 -3.90 16.57
N ILE A 30 -2.19 -3.58 15.96
CA ILE A 30 -3.39 -4.42 16.01
C ILE A 30 -3.33 -5.48 14.88
N ALA A 31 -4.17 -6.49 14.95
CA ALA A 31 -4.06 -7.67 14.11
C ALA A 31 -4.02 -7.37 12.60
N HIS A 32 -4.86 -6.45 12.11
CA HIS A 32 -4.87 -6.08 10.70
C HIS A 32 -3.58 -5.36 10.26
N GLN A 33 -3.02 -4.48 11.11
CA GLN A 33 -1.75 -3.79 10.81
C GLN A 33 -0.59 -4.78 10.68
N LEU A 34 -0.56 -5.81 11.53
CA LEU A 34 0.43 -6.88 11.43
C LEU A 34 0.24 -7.72 10.17
N HIS A 35 -1.01 -7.99 9.80
CA HIS A 35 -1.32 -8.73 8.57
C HIS A 35 -0.85 -7.95 7.34
N ILE A 36 -1.23 -6.67 7.21
CA ILE A 36 -0.82 -5.79 6.11
C ILE A 36 0.70 -5.67 6.06
N ALA A 37 1.33 -5.39 7.22
CA ALA A 37 2.78 -5.27 7.30
C ALA A 37 3.50 -6.54 6.83
N ARG A 38 2.97 -7.72 7.17
CA ARG A 38 3.53 -8.99 6.72
C ARG A 38 3.36 -9.18 5.20
N GLU A 39 2.14 -9.05 4.69
CA GLU A 39 1.82 -9.30 3.29
C GLU A 39 2.52 -8.30 2.34
N VAL A 40 2.59 -7.04 2.74
CA VAL A 40 3.17 -5.97 1.92
C VAL A 40 4.69 -5.92 2.05
N ALA A 41 5.20 -5.98 3.28
CA ALA A 41 6.64 -5.80 3.52
C ALA A 41 7.49 -7.00 3.08
N ASP A 42 6.91 -8.17 2.84
CA ASP A 42 7.61 -9.33 2.29
C ASP A 42 7.79 -9.26 0.77
N ARG A 43 7.11 -8.34 0.10
CA ARG A 43 7.30 -8.11 -1.34
C ARG A 43 8.64 -7.41 -1.60
N ILE A 44 9.28 -7.70 -2.73
CA ILE A 44 10.57 -7.10 -3.10
C ILE A 44 10.39 -5.62 -3.43
N ALA A 45 9.36 -5.29 -4.19
CA ALA A 45 8.99 -3.93 -4.58
C ALA A 45 7.47 -3.79 -4.38
N PRO A 46 7.01 -3.46 -3.16
CA PRO A 46 5.58 -3.37 -2.89
C PRO A 46 4.97 -2.17 -3.62
N ARG A 47 3.92 -2.42 -4.39
CA ARG A 47 3.10 -1.38 -5.03
C ARG A 47 1.66 -1.58 -4.55
N VAL A 48 1.23 -0.79 -3.57
CA VAL A 48 -0.05 -1.00 -2.89
C VAL A 48 -0.71 0.31 -2.48
N LEU A 49 -2.04 0.26 -2.40
CA LEU A 49 -2.90 1.28 -1.83
C LEU A 49 -3.39 0.81 -0.45
N LEU A 50 -3.01 1.52 0.60
CA LEU A 50 -3.51 1.35 1.96
C LEU A 50 -4.69 2.31 2.15
N ALA A 51 -5.88 1.75 2.22
CA ALA A 51 -7.13 2.49 2.14
C ALA A 51 -8.01 2.32 3.39
N ASP A 52 -7.38 2.29 4.54
CA ASP A 52 -8.05 2.15 5.83
C ASP A 52 -8.80 3.43 6.24
N GLU A 53 -9.90 3.29 6.97
CA GLU A 53 -10.64 4.42 7.52
C GLU A 53 -9.75 5.34 8.38
N VAL A 54 -10.19 6.59 8.52
CA VAL A 54 -9.52 7.59 9.35
C VAL A 54 -9.36 7.07 10.78
N GLY A 55 -8.14 7.16 11.32
CA GLY A 55 -7.83 6.78 12.70
C GLY A 55 -7.54 5.28 12.90
N LEU A 56 -7.51 4.45 11.87
CA LEU A 56 -7.04 3.06 11.96
C LEU A 56 -5.51 2.93 11.93
N GLY A 57 -4.79 4.03 11.73
CA GLY A 57 -3.34 4.06 11.86
C GLY A 57 -2.56 3.74 10.59
N LYS A 58 -2.98 4.23 9.42
CA LYS A 58 -2.26 4.10 8.14
C LYS A 58 -0.78 4.47 8.23
N THR A 59 -0.45 5.54 8.96
CA THR A 59 0.95 5.93 9.21
C THR A 59 1.72 4.84 9.95
N ILE A 60 1.05 4.09 10.84
CA ILE A 60 1.67 2.95 11.54
C ILE A 60 1.91 1.80 10.58
N GLU A 61 0.95 1.49 9.72
CA GLU A 61 1.09 0.45 8.70
C GLU A 61 2.23 0.76 7.73
N ALA A 62 2.24 1.98 7.18
CA ALA A 62 3.33 2.45 6.34
C ALA A 62 4.68 2.40 7.07
N GLY A 63 4.72 2.84 8.33
CA GLY A 63 5.91 2.78 9.17
C GLY A 63 6.41 1.36 9.41
N LEU A 64 5.52 0.39 9.64
CA LEU A 64 5.85 -1.03 9.76
C LEU A 64 6.45 -1.57 8.45
N VAL A 65 5.87 -1.22 7.30
CA VAL A 65 6.37 -1.61 5.97
C VAL A 65 7.75 -1.00 5.73
N ILE A 66 7.91 0.31 5.91
CA ILE A 66 9.20 1.02 5.76
C ILE A 66 10.26 0.37 6.64
N HIS A 67 9.97 0.21 7.93
CA HIS A 67 10.91 -0.35 8.90
C HIS A 67 11.38 -1.76 8.50
N ARG A 68 10.46 -2.63 8.09
CA ARG A 68 10.79 -3.98 7.66
C ARG A 68 11.56 -4.00 6.34
N GLN A 69 11.18 -3.18 5.37
CA GLN A 69 11.88 -3.05 4.08
C GLN A 69 13.33 -2.59 4.28
N LEU A 70 13.57 -1.61 5.16
CA LEU A 70 14.91 -1.13 5.50
C LEU A 70 15.73 -2.20 6.23
N LEU A 71 15.18 -2.84 7.27
CA LEU A 71 15.89 -3.87 8.04
C LEU A 71 16.22 -5.12 7.20
N SER A 72 15.35 -5.49 6.26
CA SER A 72 15.60 -6.62 5.37
C SER A 72 16.54 -6.28 4.21
N GLY A 73 16.89 -5.01 4.04
CA GLY A 73 17.72 -4.52 2.93
C GLY A 73 17.02 -4.52 1.56
N ARG A 74 15.70 -4.72 1.53
CA ARG A 74 14.89 -4.66 0.30
C ARG A 74 14.73 -3.24 -0.20
N ALA A 75 14.62 -2.28 0.72
CA ALA A 75 14.75 -0.87 0.43
C ALA A 75 15.94 -0.29 1.20
N LYS A 76 16.71 0.58 0.56
CA LYS A 76 17.81 1.32 1.17
C LYS A 76 17.45 2.80 1.29
N ARG A 77 16.64 3.30 0.35
CA ARG A 77 16.27 4.71 0.25
C ARG A 77 14.77 4.86 0.08
N VAL A 78 14.17 5.73 0.89
CA VAL A 78 12.72 5.95 0.93
C VAL A 78 12.41 7.43 0.80
N LEU A 79 11.54 7.78 -0.14
CA LEU A 79 10.95 9.11 -0.26
C LEU A 79 9.52 9.08 0.31
N ILE A 80 9.23 9.98 1.24
CA ILE A 80 7.92 10.13 1.87
C ILE A 80 7.36 11.49 1.49
N LEU A 81 6.30 11.49 0.70
CA LEU A 81 5.58 12.69 0.28
C LEU A 81 4.30 12.84 1.10
N VAL A 82 4.14 13.97 1.73
CA VAL A 82 2.98 14.27 2.60
C VAL A 82 2.49 15.70 2.37
N PRO A 83 1.23 16.03 2.69
CA PRO A 83 0.82 17.42 2.84
C PRO A 83 1.67 18.13 3.90
N GLU A 84 1.93 19.43 3.73
CA GLU A 84 2.79 20.21 4.62
C GLU A 84 2.36 20.09 6.10
N ASN A 85 1.07 20.16 6.36
CA ASN A 85 0.50 20.07 7.71
C ASN A 85 0.72 18.71 8.40
N LEU A 86 1.06 17.65 7.67
CA LEU A 86 1.32 16.31 8.22
C LEU A 86 2.81 16.02 8.43
N GLN A 87 3.72 16.86 7.94
CA GLN A 87 5.17 16.63 8.05
C GLN A 87 5.63 16.43 9.49
N HIS A 88 5.21 17.31 10.40
CA HIS A 88 5.57 17.20 11.81
C HIS A 88 5.04 15.92 12.45
N GLN A 89 3.81 15.51 12.13
CA GLN A 89 3.23 14.25 12.61
C GLN A 89 4.06 13.06 12.14
N TRP A 90 4.40 12.99 10.87
CA TRP A 90 5.21 11.93 10.30
C TRP A 90 6.60 11.86 10.94
N LEU A 91 7.26 13.01 11.10
CA LEU A 91 8.58 13.09 11.75
C LEU A 91 8.53 12.51 13.18
N VAL A 92 7.53 12.90 13.97
CA VAL A 92 7.34 12.43 15.34
C VAL A 92 7.02 10.93 15.39
N GLU A 93 6.12 10.45 14.53
CA GLU A 93 5.73 9.04 14.47
C GLU A 93 6.92 8.15 14.08
N MET A 94 7.65 8.49 13.03
CA MET A 94 8.83 7.74 12.59
C MET A 94 9.90 7.69 13.68
N ARG A 95 10.16 8.82 14.34
CA ARG A 95 11.16 8.89 15.41
C ARG A 95 10.74 8.13 16.66
N ARG A 96 9.52 8.33 17.13
CA ARG A 96 9.07 7.78 18.43
C ARG A 96 8.72 6.31 18.35
N ARG A 97 8.04 5.89 17.28
CA ARG A 97 7.54 4.52 17.18
C ARG A 97 8.49 3.56 16.49
N PHE A 98 9.21 4.04 15.48
CA PHE A 98 10.07 3.20 14.64
C PHE A 98 11.57 3.44 14.88
N ASN A 99 11.92 4.46 15.65
CA ASN A 99 13.31 4.90 15.84
C ASN A 99 14.04 5.20 14.52
N LEU A 100 13.29 5.62 13.50
CA LEU A 100 13.81 6.02 12.21
C LEU A 100 14.15 7.51 12.23
N GLN A 101 15.32 7.84 11.69
CA GLN A 101 15.74 9.22 11.48
C GLN A 101 15.34 9.63 10.07
N VAL A 102 14.37 10.52 9.97
CA VAL A 102 13.87 11.04 8.72
C VAL A 102 14.39 12.46 8.54
N ALA A 103 14.94 12.76 7.38
CA ALA A 103 15.39 14.08 7.02
C ALA A 103 14.23 14.86 6.39
N LEU A 104 13.83 15.95 7.03
CA LEU A 104 12.88 16.91 6.45
C LEU A 104 13.61 17.74 5.39
N PHE A 105 13.00 17.82 4.20
CA PHE A 105 13.47 18.69 3.13
C PHE A 105 12.51 19.84 2.91
N ASP A 106 13.09 21.02 2.89
CA ASP A 106 12.49 22.31 2.63
C ASP A 106 13.48 23.17 1.82
N ASP A 107 13.12 24.41 1.50
CA ASP A 107 13.96 25.34 0.77
C ASP A 107 15.32 25.57 1.44
N GLU A 108 15.32 25.76 2.77
CA GLU A 108 16.54 26.07 3.53
C GLU A 108 17.52 24.91 3.41
N ARG A 109 17.10 23.69 3.73
CA ARG A 109 17.94 22.50 3.64
C ARG A 109 18.42 22.22 2.23
N PHE A 110 17.55 22.44 1.22
CA PHE A 110 17.88 22.17 -0.17
C PHE A 110 18.95 23.14 -0.71
N ILE A 111 18.87 24.41 -0.30
CA ILE A 111 19.83 25.46 -0.69
C ILE A 111 21.16 25.33 0.08
N GLU A 112 21.13 24.98 1.35
CA GLU A 112 22.31 24.85 2.21
C GLU A 112 23.15 23.60 1.92
N SER A 113 22.65 22.65 1.13
CA SER A 113 23.38 21.46 0.80
C SER A 113 24.51 21.74 -0.19
N ASP A 114 25.74 21.37 0.16
CA ASP A 114 26.90 21.40 -0.73
C ASP A 114 26.95 20.20 -1.72
N ALA A 115 26.03 19.26 -1.60
CA ALA A 115 25.96 18.07 -2.44
C ALA A 115 25.42 18.41 -3.84
N THR A 116 25.90 17.72 -4.86
CA THR A 116 25.38 17.82 -6.24
C THR A 116 23.90 17.48 -6.30
N ASN A 117 23.47 16.50 -5.53
CA ASN A 117 22.07 16.17 -5.30
C ASN A 117 21.81 16.05 -3.78
N PRO A 118 21.10 17.01 -3.19
CA PRO A 118 20.84 17.03 -1.74
C PRO A 118 20.14 15.77 -1.20
N PHE A 119 19.41 15.06 -2.05
CA PHE A 119 18.72 13.82 -1.63
C PHE A 119 19.65 12.61 -1.53
N GLU A 120 20.80 12.57 -2.23
CA GLU A 120 21.65 11.36 -2.29
C GLU A 120 22.24 10.94 -0.95
N ASP A 121 22.53 11.88 -0.08
CA ASP A 121 23.12 11.61 1.25
C ASP A 121 22.07 11.18 2.29
N THR A 122 20.80 11.03 1.86
CA THR A 122 19.69 10.77 2.77
C THR A 122 19.06 9.42 2.50
N GLN A 123 18.92 8.60 3.54
CA GLN A 123 18.22 7.31 3.46
C GLN A 123 16.71 7.48 3.47
N LEU A 124 16.20 8.36 4.32
CA LEU A 124 14.78 8.62 4.50
C LEU A 124 14.52 10.12 4.35
N ALA A 125 13.92 10.50 3.24
CA ALA A 125 13.51 11.89 2.98
C ALA A 125 12.02 12.06 3.23
N LEU A 126 11.65 13.10 3.97
CA LEU A 126 10.27 13.56 4.18
C LEU A 126 10.12 14.91 3.51
N VAL A 127 9.19 15.00 2.57
CA VAL A 127 9.05 16.16 1.70
C VAL A 127 7.58 16.57 1.64
N SER A 128 7.30 17.88 1.64
CA SER A 128 5.98 18.38 1.28
C SER A 128 5.73 18.17 -0.20
N LEU A 129 4.59 17.57 -0.55
CA LEU A 129 4.19 17.41 -1.94
C LEU A 129 4.01 18.77 -2.63
N ASP A 130 3.44 19.75 -1.90
CA ASP A 130 3.21 21.11 -2.41
C ASP A 130 4.55 21.81 -2.71
N TRP A 131 5.51 21.72 -1.78
CA TRP A 131 6.84 22.27 -2.01
C TRP A 131 7.56 21.62 -3.19
N LEU A 132 7.59 20.30 -3.25
CA LEU A 132 8.26 19.57 -4.32
C LEU A 132 7.64 19.86 -5.70
N LYS A 133 6.33 20.04 -5.76
CA LYS A 133 5.60 20.41 -6.98
C LYS A 133 6.02 21.77 -7.53
N ASP A 134 6.35 22.72 -6.65
CA ASP A 134 6.61 24.11 -7.02
C ASP A 134 8.10 24.41 -7.27
N ASP A 135 9.03 23.49 -6.96
CA ASP A 135 10.48 23.63 -7.23
C ASP A 135 10.99 22.60 -8.24
N GLU A 136 11.20 23.03 -9.51
CA GLU A 136 11.69 22.18 -10.60
C GLU A 136 13.07 21.57 -10.31
N ARG A 137 13.95 22.27 -9.60
CA ARG A 137 15.28 21.75 -9.26
C ARG A 137 15.19 20.64 -8.24
N ALA A 138 14.28 20.78 -7.28
CA ALA A 138 14.00 19.74 -6.30
C ALA A 138 13.36 18.51 -6.94
N GLN A 139 12.49 18.70 -7.95
CA GLN A 139 11.93 17.61 -8.74
C GLN A 139 13.02 16.83 -9.49
N ASP A 140 13.87 17.53 -10.24
CA ASP A 140 14.95 16.89 -10.99
C ASP A 140 15.91 16.11 -10.07
N ALA A 141 16.24 16.70 -8.92
CA ALA A 141 17.05 16.04 -7.91
C ALA A 141 16.35 14.80 -7.31
N ALA A 142 15.03 14.88 -7.06
CA ALA A 142 14.25 13.77 -6.54
C ALA A 142 14.13 12.62 -7.56
N PHE A 143 13.94 12.91 -8.85
CA PHE A 143 13.92 11.90 -9.92
C PHE A 143 15.27 11.18 -10.07
N ALA A 144 16.37 11.91 -9.93
CA ALA A 144 17.71 11.36 -10.06
C ALA A 144 18.20 10.60 -8.82
N ALA A 145 17.55 10.77 -7.66
CA ALA A 145 18.05 10.29 -6.39
C ALA A 145 18.07 8.76 -6.22
N GLY A 146 17.33 7.99 -7.02
CA GLY A 146 17.32 6.52 -6.99
C GLY A 146 16.65 5.94 -5.73
N TRP A 147 15.38 6.25 -5.54
CA TRP A 147 14.55 5.72 -4.47
C TRP A 147 14.16 4.27 -4.70
N ASP A 148 14.15 3.46 -3.64
CA ASP A 148 13.63 2.08 -3.69
C ASP A 148 12.15 2.02 -3.34
N LEU A 149 11.68 2.97 -2.52
CA LEU A 149 10.31 3.05 -2.05
C LEU A 149 9.82 4.50 -2.02
N LEU A 150 8.72 4.75 -2.70
CA LEU A 150 7.94 5.99 -2.64
C LEU A 150 6.72 5.78 -1.74
N VAL A 151 6.51 6.66 -0.79
CA VAL A 151 5.33 6.69 0.08
C VAL A 151 4.61 8.01 -0.13
N VAL A 152 3.33 7.97 -0.45
CA VAL A 152 2.51 9.17 -0.66
C VAL A 152 1.32 9.12 0.28
N ASP A 153 1.28 10.04 1.24
CA ASP A 153 0.13 10.17 2.15
C ASP A 153 -0.95 11.07 1.55
N GLU A 154 -2.17 10.86 2.01
CA GLU A 154 -3.38 11.54 1.53
C GLU A 154 -3.51 11.52 -0.01
N ALA A 155 -3.24 10.36 -0.60
CA ALA A 155 -3.27 10.16 -2.06
C ALA A 155 -4.63 10.48 -2.71
N HIS A 156 -5.66 10.79 -1.91
CA HIS A 156 -6.93 11.29 -2.42
C HIS A 156 -6.85 12.71 -2.99
N HIS A 157 -5.81 13.48 -2.65
CA HIS A 157 -5.55 14.79 -3.25
C HIS A 157 -4.96 14.71 -4.67
N LEU A 158 -4.50 13.53 -5.10
CA LEU A 158 -4.01 13.33 -6.47
C LEU A 158 -5.18 13.28 -7.46
N VAL A 159 -5.55 14.46 -7.99
CA VAL A 159 -6.67 14.59 -8.92
C VAL A 159 -6.25 14.22 -10.32
N TRP A 160 -7.01 13.35 -10.95
CA TRP A 160 -6.79 12.90 -12.31
C TRP A 160 -8.11 12.81 -13.09
N HIS A 161 -8.07 13.27 -14.34
CA HIS A 161 -9.10 13.06 -15.35
C HIS A 161 -8.43 12.70 -16.68
N PRO A 162 -9.10 12.00 -17.60
CA PRO A 162 -8.50 11.58 -18.86
C PRO A 162 -7.86 12.72 -19.67
N GLU A 163 -8.46 13.91 -19.62
CA GLU A 163 -8.00 15.08 -20.37
C GLU A 163 -7.07 16.00 -19.57
N ASN A 164 -7.08 15.90 -18.23
CA ASN A 164 -6.31 16.81 -17.39
C ASN A 164 -6.00 16.20 -16.02
N ALA A 165 -4.73 15.95 -15.75
CA ALA A 165 -4.25 15.54 -14.44
C ALA A 165 -3.63 16.73 -13.69
N SER A 166 -3.80 16.76 -12.36
CA SER A 166 -3.17 17.79 -11.52
C SER A 166 -1.64 17.72 -11.57
N ALA A 167 -0.97 18.80 -11.22
CA ALA A 167 0.50 18.84 -11.15
C ALA A 167 1.04 17.83 -10.13
N GLU A 168 0.37 17.68 -8.99
CA GLU A 168 0.68 16.71 -7.94
C GLU A 168 0.61 15.28 -8.47
N TYR A 169 -0.45 14.96 -9.24
CA TYR A 169 -0.60 13.64 -9.84
C TYR A 169 0.52 13.34 -10.82
N LYS A 170 0.83 14.28 -11.73
CA LYS A 170 1.89 14.13 -12.73
C LYS A 170 3.26 13.93 -12.09
N LEU A 171 3.56 14.68 -11.04
CA LEU A 171 4.79 14.54 -10.27
C LEU A 171 4.90 13.16 -9.63
N VAL A 172 3.82 12.70 -8.97
CA VAL A 172 3.80 11.36 -8.36
C VAL A 172 3.85 10.25 -9.41
N GLU A 173 3.21 10.42 -10.57
CA GLU A 173 3.27 9.48 -11.69
C GLU A 173 4.72 9.31 -12.18
N GLN A 174 5.45 10.39 -12.43
CA GLN A 174 6.84 10.36 -12.84
C GLN A 174 7.76 9.73 -11.78
N LEU A 175 7.56 10.06 -10.50
CA LEU A 175 8.31 9.42 -9.40
C LEU A 175 8.00 7.92 -9.30
N ALA A 176 6.74 7.53 -9.49
CA ALA A 176 6.32 6.12 -9.45
C ALA A 176 6.84 5.30 -10.63
N GLU A 177 7.14 5.93 -11.78
CA GLU A 177 7.78 5.28 -12.93
C GLU A 177 9.24 4.91 -12.65
N VAL A 178 9.97 5.76 -11.94
CA VAL A 178 11.40 5.55 -11.63
C VAL A 178 11.64 4.85 -10.30
N THR A 179 10.60 4.65 -9.49
CA THR A 179 10.70 4.03 -8.15
C THR A 179 10.05 2.64 -8.17
N PRO A 180 10.79 1.57 -7.82
CA PRO A 180 10.28 0.20 -7.85
C PRO A 180 9.07 -0.04 -6.93
N GLY A 181 9.14 0.43 -5.68
CA GLY A 181 8.09 0.27 -4.68
C GLY A 181 7.28 1.54 -4.50
N VAL A 182 5.95 1.43 -4.38
CA VAL A 182 5.04 2.57 -4.17
C VAL A 182 3.98 2.21 -3.14
N LEU A 183 3.88 3.01 -2.07
CA LEU A 183 2.81 2.95 -1.08
C LEU A 183 1.97 4.21 -1.20
N LEU A 184 0.71 4.06 -1.55
CA LEU A 184 -0.27 5.15 -1.53
C LEU A 184 -1.14 4.98 -0.28
N LEU A 185 -1.32 6.03 0.50
CA LEU A 185 -2.15 6.04 1.70
C LEU A 185 -3.35 6.95 1.47
N THR A 186 -4.54 6.49 1.77
CA THR A 186 -5.78 7.29 1.67
C THR A 186 -6.81 6.86 2.70
N ALA A 187 -7.60 7.81 3.16
CA ALA A 187 -8.69 7.53 4.11
C ALA A 187 -10.00 7.11 3.42
N THR A 188 -10.19 7.51 2.16
CA THR A 188 -11.48 7.42 1.48
C THR A 188 -11.33 7.02 0.01
N PRO A 189 -11.04 5.73 -0.28
CA PRO A 189 -10.72 5.31 -1.65
C PRO A 189 -11.90 5.42 -2.62
N GLU A 190 -13.14 5.26 -2.16
CA GLU A 190 -14.32 5.14 -3.01
C GLU A 190 -15.21 6.39 -3.03
N GLN A 191 -15.11 7.28 -2.04
CA GLN A 191 -15.97 8.47 -1.94
C GLN A 191 -15.73 9.49 -3.05
N LEU A 192 -14.59 9.40 -3.74
CA LEU A 192 -14.19 10.31 -4.83
C LEU A 192 -14.55 9.79 -6.23
N GLY A 193 -15.29 8.70 -6.32
CA GLY A 193 -15.75 8.12 -7.59
C GLY A 193 -14.74 7.17 -8.26
N GLN A 194 -15.20 6.49 -9.32
CA GLN A 194 -14.45 5.44 -10.01
C GLN A 194 -13.18 5.99 -10.70
N GLU A 195 -13.21 7.20 -11.25
CA GLU A 195 -12.05 7.81 -11.91
C GLU A 195 -10.90 8.04 -10.95
N SER A 196 -11.22 8.54 -9.76
CA SER A 196 -10.21 8.78 -8.72
C SER A 196 -9.62 7.47 -8.18
N HIS A 197 -10.43 6.41 -8.11
CA HIS A 197 -9.93 5.08 -7.74
C HIS A 197 -9.03 4.50 -8.84
N PHE A 198 -9.47 4.56 -10.09
CA PHE A 198 -8.68 4.17 -11.26
C PHE A 198 -7.33 4.88 -11.31
N ALA A 199 -7.32 6.19 -11.09
CA ALA A 199 -6.10 6.99 -11.11
C ALA A 199 -5.03 6.48 -10.13
N ARG A 200 -5.44 6.09 -8.92
CA ARG A 200 -4.51 5.50 -7.92
C ARG A 200 -4.04 4.11 -8.30
N LEU A 201 -4.92 3.27 -8.85
CA LEU A 201 -4.52 1.95 -9.36
C LEU A 201 -3.56 2.07 -10.53
N ARG A 202 -3.74 3.06 -11.41
CA ARG A 202 -2.84 3.36 -12.51
C ARG A 202 -1.44 3.75 -12.04
N LEU A 203 -1.30 4.51 -10.97
CA LEU A 203 0.00 4.81 -10.35
C LEU A 203 0.70 3.54 -9.84
N LEU A 204 -0.05 2.53 -9.42
CA LEU A 204 0.49 1.27 -8.91
C LEU A 204 0.80 0.25 -10.00
N ASP A 205 -0.04 0.15 -11.01
CA ASP A 205 0.13 -0.77 -12.15
C ASP A 205 -0.38 -0.12 -13.45
N PRO A 206 0.45 0.73 -14.10
CA PRO A 206 0.06 1.43 -15.31
C PRO A 206 -0.17 0.51 -16.51
N ASN A 207 0.45 -0.68 -16.52
CA ASN A 207 0.27 -1.64 -17.60
C ASN A 207 -1.14 -2.25 -17.58
N ARG A 208 -1.67 -2.52 -16.40
CA ARG A 208 -3.01 -3.06 -16.22
C ARG A 208 -4.07 -1.97 -16.30
N PHE A 209 -3.86 -0.84 -15.63
CA PHE A 209 -4.83 0.25 -15.52
C PHE A 209 -4.49 1.38 -16.49
N HIS A 210 -4.52 1.10 -17.79
CA HIS A 210 -4.22 2.07 -18.84
C HIS A 210 -5.50 2.65 -19.50
N ASP A 211 -6.63 1.93 -19.43
CA ASP A 211 -7.90 2.29 -20.05
C ASP A 211 -9.02 2.39 -19.00
N LEU A 212 -9.55 3.59 -18.83
CA LEU A 212 -10.63 3.88 -17.89
C LEU A 212 -11.95 3.19 -18.25
N GLU A 213 -12.28 3.12 -19.54
CA GLU A 213 -13.54 2.51 -19.98
C GLU A 213 -13.50 0.99 -19.80
N ALA A 214 -12.37 0.36 -20.10
CA ALA A 214 -12.16 -1.05 -19.81
C ALA A 214 -12.27 -1.32 -18.28
N PHE A 215 -11.69 -0.47 -17.45
CA PHE A 215 -11.81 -0.55 -15.98
C PHE A 215 -13.26 -0.40 -15.50
N ARG A 216 -14.01 0.55 -16.07
CA ARG A 216 -15.44 0.74 -15.75
C ARG A 216 -16.27 -0.50 -16.10
N ALA A 217 -16.04 -1.07 -17.28
CA ALA A 217 -16.71 -2.29 -17.72
C ALA A 217 -16.38 -3.48 -16.83
N GLU A 218 -15.09 -3.66 -16.47
CA GLU A 218 -14.63 -4.70 -15.53
C GLU A 218 -15.28 -4.52 -14.15
N SER A 219 -15.25 -3.29 -13.61
CA SER A 219 -15.85 -2.97 -12.31
C SER A 219 -17.37 -3.22 -12.29
N ALA A 220 -18.06 -2.89 -13.36
CA ALA A 220 -19.50 -3.16 -13.48
C ALA A 220 -19.81 -4.65 -13.54
N SER A 221 -18.99 -5.44 -14.23
CA SER A 221 -19.14 -6.90 -14.30
C SER A 221 -18.87 -7.61 -12.97
N TYR A 222 -18.07 -6.99 -12.10
CA TYR A 222 -17.71 -7.54 -10.80
C TYR A 222 -18.71 -7.20 -9.69
N GLN A 223 -19.54 -6.20 -9.84
CA GLN A 223 -20.53 -5.82 -8.80
C GLN A 223 -21.45 -6.99 -8.36
N PRO A 224 -21.98 -7.84 -9.25
CA PRO A 224 -22.76 -8.99 -8.84
C PRO A 224 -21.98 -9.98 -7.98
N VAL A 225 -20.69 -10.23 -8.34
CA VAL A 225 -19.80 -11.12 -7.57
C VAL A 225 -19.51 -10.54 -6.19
N ALA A 226 -19.25 -9.23 -6.08
CA ALA A 226 -19.04 -8.57 -4.79
C ALA A 226 -20.28 -8.68 -3.87
N ARG A 227 -21.49 -8.56 -4.43
CA ARG A 227 -22.73 -8.76 -3.68
C ARG A 227 -22.87 -10.21 -3.20
N ALA A 228 -22.55 -11.18 -4.05
CA ALA A 228 -22.58 -12.59 -3.68
C ALA A 228 -21.57 -12.94 -2.56
N VAL A 229 -20.38 -12.34 -2.62
CA VAL A 229 -19.38 -12.46 -1.53
C VAL A 229 -19.91 -11.87 -0.22
N GLN A 230 -20.54 -10.69 -0.28
CA GLN A 230 -21.11 -10.04 0.89
C GLN A 230 -22.25 -10.88 1.50
N GLU A 231 -23.12 -11.44 0.67
CA GLU A 231 -24.18 -12.35 1.10
C GLU A 231 -23.62 -13.59 1.81
N LEU A 232 -22.54 -14.17 1.29
CA LEU A 232 -21.85 -15.30 1.92
C LEU A 232 -21.25 -14.93 3.28
N LEU A 233 -20.70 -13.71 3.40
CA LEU A 233 -20.10 -13.23 4.66
C LEU A 233 -21.15 -12.94 5.73
N ASP A 234 -22.28 -12.32 5.34
CA ASP A 234 -23.30 -11.85 6.28
C ASP A 234 -24.25 -12.97 6.70
N GLU A 235 -24.65 -13.82 5.75
CA GLU A 235 -25.70 -14.82 5.98
C GLU A 235 -25.13 -16.26 6.08
N GLY A 236 -23.87 -16.47 5.69
CA GLY A 236 -23.25 -17.80 5.62
C GLY A 236 -23.90 -18.73 4.60
N ARG A 237 -24.75 -18.18 3.73
CA ARG A 237 -25.47 -18.90 2.66
C ARG A 237 -25.55 -18.01 1.44
N LEU A 238 -25.63 -18.64 0.26
CA LEU A 238 -25.79 -17.96 -1.02
C LEU A 238 -27.23 -18.12 -1.53
N SER A 239 -27.79 -17.04 -2.04
CA SER A 239 -29.01 -17.10 -2.85
C SER A 239 -28.76 -17.85 -4.15
N GLN A 240 -29.82 -18.27 -4.82
CA GLN A 240 -29.69 -18.97 -6.11
C GLN A 240 -29.02 -18.06 -7.18
N GLU A 241 -29.31 -16.76 -7.15
CA GLU A 241 -28.72 -15.76 -8.04
C GLU A 241 -27.21 -15.58 -7.76
N ALA A 242 -26.84 -15.46 -6.47
CA ALA A 242 -25.45 -15.35 -6.04
C ALA A 242 -24.65 -16.60 -6.40
N HIS A 243 -25.23 -17.79 -6.22
CA HIS A 243 -24.62 -19.07 -6.59
C HIS A 243 -24.34 -19.11 -8.09
N GLN A 244 -25.32 -18.75 -8.94
CA GLN A 244 -25.17 -18.72 -10.38
C GLN A 244 -24.08 -17.71 -10.81
N THR A 245 -24.09 -16.53 -10.19
CA THR A 245 -23.10 -15.47 -10.46
C THR A 245 -21.67 -15.95 -10.17
N ILE A 246 -21.45 -16.61 -9.03
CA ILE A 246 -20.13 -17.15 -8.66
C ILE A 246 -19.74 -18.30 -9.58
N HIS A 247 -20.67 -19.18 -9.90
CA HIS A 247 -20.46 -20.29 -10.85
C HIS A 247 -20.02 -19.77 -12.22
N ASP A 248 -20.71 -18.79 -12.77
CA ASP A 248 -20.40 -18.19 -14.07
C ASP A 248 -19.04 -17.49 -14.06
N PHE A 249 -18.66 -16.90 -12.92
CA PHE A 249 -17.39 -16.20 -12.76
C PHE A 249 -16.19 -17.15 -12.58
N LEU A 250 -16.35 -18.22 -11.79
CA LEU A 250 -15.27 -19.17 -11.50
C LEU A 250 -15.14 -20.28 -12.54
N GLY A 251 -16.22 -20.58 -13.25
CA GLY A 251 -16.29 -21.73 -14.15
C GLY A 251 -16.19 -23.08 -13.42
N ALA A 252 -15.92 -24.14 -14.15
CA ALA A 252 -15.90 -25.50 -13.62
C ALA A 252 -14.85 -25.73 -12.50
N GLU A 253 -13.78 -24.96 -12.47
CA GLU A 253 -12.73 -25.09 -11.44
C GLU A 253 -13.21 -24.64 -10.04
N GLY A 254 -14.16 -23.71 -9.99
CA GLY A 254 -14.71 -23.18 -8.72
C GLY A 254 -15.89 -23.98 -8.17
N GLU A 255 -16.44 -24.91 -8.95
CA GLU A 255 -17.69 -25.60 -8.60
C GLU A 255 -17.56 -26.43 -7.31
N ALA A 256 -16.47 -27.13 -7.13
CA ALA A 256 -16.21 -27.92 -5.92
C ALA A 256 -16.04 -27.04 -4.68
N LEU A 257 -15.39 -25.88 -4.85
CA LEU A 257 -15.17 -24.94 -3.76
C LEU A 257 -16.48 -24.22 -3.37
N LEU A 258 -17.29 -23.90 -4.36
CA LEU A 258 -18.60 -23.29 -4.20
C LEU A 258 -19.58 -24.24 -3.48
N ALA A 259 -19.61 -25.52 -3.86
CA ALA A 259 -20.43 -26.54 -3.22
C ALA A 259 -20.03 -26.72 -1.73
N ALA A 260 -18.73 -26.84 -1.44
CA ALA A 260 -18.25 -26.98 -0.07
C ALA A 260 -18.55 -25.74 0.79
N ALA A 261 -18.41 -24.55 0.23
CA ALA A 261 -18.74 -23.30 0.91
C ALA A 261 -20.25 -23.19 1.21
N THR A 262 -21.10 -23.68 0.30
CA THR A 262 -22.55 -23.69 0.47
C THR A 262 -23.01 -24.70 1.54
N ASP A 263 -22.25 -25.80 1.73
CA ASP A 263 -22.47 -26.80 2.77
C ASP A 263 -22.01 -26.37 4.17
N GLY A 264 -21.49 -25.14 4.29
CA GLY A 264 -21.10 -24.53 5.57
C GLY A 264 -19.67 -24.80 6.01
N ASP A 265 -18.78 -25.23 5.09
CA ASP A 265 -17.35 -25.33 5.35
C ASP A 265 -16.72 -23.94 5.37
N ILE A 266 -16.30 -23.50 6.58
CA ILE A 266 -15.71 -22.19 6.82
C ILE A 266 -14.37 -22.03 6.09
N GLU A 267 -13.59 -23.11 5.97
CA GLU A 267 -12.30 -23.08 5.27
C GLU A 267 -12.52 -22.96 3.76
N ALA A 268 -13.48 -23.68 3.20
CA ALA A 268 -13.88 -23.56 1.81
C ALA A 268 -14.44 -22.18 1.48
N SER A 269 -15.30 -21.62 2.35
CA SER A 269 -15.80 -20.24 2.23
C SER A 269 -14.69 -19.21 2.21
N SER A 270 -13.72 -19.34 3.12
CA SER A 270 -12.56 -18.44 3.18
C SER A 270 -11.66 -18.54 1.93
N ARG A 271 -11.50 -19.74 1.38
CA ARG A 271 -10.76 -19.97 0.12
C ARG A 271 -11.51 -19.42 -1.07
N LEU A 272 -12.82 -19.63 -1.13
CA LEU A 272 -13.69 -19.11 -2.19
C LEU A 272 -13.63 -17.58 -2.25
N ILE A 273 -13.78 -16.90 -1.12
CA ILE A 273 -13.68 -15.45 -1.02
C ILE A 273 -12.31 -14.96 -1.50
N ARG A 274 -11.24 -15.62 -1.06
CA ARG A 274 -9.87 -15.27 -1.49
C ARG A 274 -9.69 -15.42 -3.00
N GLU A 275 -10.17 -16.51 -3.57
CA GLU A 275 -10.05 -16.77 -5.01
C GLU A 275 -10.86 -15.78 -5.86
N LEU A 276 -12.05 -15.40 -5.39
CA LEU A 276 -12.86 -14.34 -6.01
C LEU A 276 -12.16 -12.98 -5.96
N LEU A 277 -11.56 -12.62 -4.83
CA LEU A 277 -10.81 -11.38 -4.66
C LEU A 277 -9.51 -11.37 -5.49
N ASP A 278 -8.80 -12.50 -5.56
CA ASP A 278 -7.55 -12.62 -6.32
C ASP A 278 -7.78 -12.55 -7.84
N ARG A 279 -8.86 -13.12 -8.34
CA ARG A 279 -9.22 -13.06 -9.78
C ARG A 279 -9.60 -11.66 -10.23
N HIS A 280 -10.19 -10.85 -9.35
CA HIS A 280 -10.49 -9.44 -9.65
C HIS A 280 -9.22 -8.56 -9.70
N GLY A 281 -8.09 -9.08 -9.22
CA GLY A 281 -6.76 -8.49 -9.38
C GLY A 281 -6.50 -7.19 -8.62
N THR A 282 -7.48 -6.58 -7.96
CA THR A 282 -7.27 -5.44 -7.07
C THR A 282 -6.87 -5.88 -5.67
N GLY A 283 -7.16 -7.11 -5.25
CA GLY A 283 -6.83 -7.66 -3.94
C GLY A 283 -5.33 -7.69 -3.61
N ARG A 284 -4.47 -7.68 -4.65
CA ARG A 284 -3.02 -7.56 -4.46
C ARG A 284 -2.52 -6.13 -4.32
N LEU A 285 -3.31 -5.16 -4.79
CA LEU A 285 -2.94 -3.75 -4.82
C LEU A 285 -3.64 -2.94 -3.72
N LEU A 286 -4.84 -3.35 -3.31
CA LEU A 286 -5.68 -2.64 -2.37
C LEU A 286 -5.81 -3.39 -1.06
N PHE A 287 -5.40 -2.75 0.05
CA PHE A 287 -5.66 -3.19 1.41
C PHE A 287 -6.61 -2.19 2.07
N ARG A 288 -7.73 -2.70 2.58
CA ARG A 288 -8.76 -1.88 3.20
C ARG A 288 -9.32 -2.57 4.45
N ASN A 289 -9.36 -1.81 5.54
CA ASN A 289 -10.10 -2.19 6.73
C ASN A 289 -11.12 -1.10 7.08
N THR A 290 -12.27 -1.54 7.56
CA THR A 290 -13.32 -0.69 8.11
C THR A 290 -13.44 -0.95 9.59
N ARG A 291 -13.85 0.04 10.38
CA ARG A 291 -14.24 -0.20 11.77
C ARG A 291 -15.46 -1.11 11.73
N ALA A 292 -15.34 -2.32 12.26
CA ALA A 292 -16.51 -3.12 12.54
C ALA A 292 -17.40 -2.32 13.48
N ALA A 293 -18.69 -2.19 13.11
CA ALA A 293 -19.69 -1.52 13.91
C ALA A 293 -19.94 -2.30 15.22
#